data_ff491a1448caf0535c662045b4a81bd3
#
_entry.id   ff491a1448caf0535c662045b4a81bd3
#
_cell.length_a   1.000
_cell.length_b   1.000
_cell.length_c   1.000
_cell.angle_alpha   90.00
_cell.angle_beta   90.00
_cell.angle_gamma   90.00
#
_symmetry.space_group_name_H-M   'P 1'
#
loop_
_entity.id
_entity.type
_entity.pdbx_description
1 polymer ?
#
loop_
_entity_poly.entity_id
_entity_poly.type
_entity_poly.pdbx_seq_one_letter_code
_entity_poly.pdbx_strand_id
1 'polypeptide(L)'
;REESAPEPMEDIMAQLEQYPTTNLDDTKTILAGDTGFYIFTSGTTGMPKAAKVGQRRLLAAGMSFSRAGVRAKPNDRMYLCLPLFHGTGFICGVNSAIFSGASMFLRRKFSASAFWPEIQKYHCTIFFYVGELCRYLVTQPPCPEEKNNPLDRVFGNGLRPDVWDEFKQRFGIDRVCEFYGSSEGNVSFINAFNKNKTIGYCPGTILLVEYDIEQDEIVLDENGKYIPVEPGNPGLLLAEIDDRYRFDGYTDKAASEAKTLRNVLKDGDAWFNTGDLITEVDVGFSMGKPHYQFVDRIGDTFRWRSENVSTNEVGEILNANSQVEIANVYGVDVPATEGKAGMVSIALNPGQVFDPLEFADYVSENLPGFAQPVFIRIQTDLTTTGTFKLVKGDLRKQSFHIEQVGNDTIYVMMPRTNSYQILDQALYGSIMDGSAGY
;
A
#
# COMPACT_ATOMS: atom_id res chain seq x y z
N ARG A 1 17.69 -20.15 14.56
CA ARG A 1 16.86 -21.20 13.95
C ARG A 1 16.88 -22.39 14.89
N GLU A 2 15.72 -22.97 15.21
CA GLU A 2 15.59 -24.13 16.12
C GLU A 2 15.73 -25.45 15.37
N GLU A 3 15.64 -25.48 14.05
CA GLU A 3 15.72 -26.66 13.19
C GLU A 3 16.84 -26.50 12.16
N SER A 4 17.50 -27.62 11.82
CA SER A 4 18.51 -27.65 10.74
C SER A 4 17.88 -27.39 9.38
N ALA A 5 18.66 -26.86 8.44
CA ALA A 5 18.19 -26.68 7.07
C ALA A 5 17.81 -28.02 6.43
N PRO A 6 16.67 -28.13 5.72
CA PRO A 6 16.33 -29.35 4.99
C PRO A 6 17.27 -29.59 3.82
N GLU A 7 17.57 -30.83 3.53
CA GLU A 7 18.36 -31.21 2.34
C GLU A 7 17.64 -30.79 1.03
N PRO A 8 18.33 -30.24 0.02
CA PRO A 8 19.79 -30.02 -0.10
C PRO A 8 20.27 -28.63 0.36
N MET A 9 19.56 -27.94 1.26
CA MET A 9 19.90 -26.59 1.71
C MET A 9 21.01 -26.61 2.77
N GLU A 10 21.93 -25.66 2.67
CA GLU A 10 22.97 -25.45 3.68
C GLU A 10 22.46 -24.58 4.84
N ASP A 11 22.81 -24.98 6.07
CA ASP A 11 22.51 -24.18 7.26
C ASP A 11 23.65 -23.17 7.48
N ILE A 12 23.44 -21.94 6.99
CA ILE A 12 24.43 -20.88 7.12
C ILE A 12 24.70 -20.51 8.58
N MET A 13 23.72 -20.68 9.49
CA MET A 13 23.92 -20.38 10.91
C MET A 13 24.93 -21.33 11.56
N ALA A 14 24.93 -22.59 11.15
CA ALA A 14 25.90 -23.58 11.61
C ALA A 14 27.34 -23.30 11.10
N GLN A 15 27.46 -22.55 10.02
CA GLN A 15 28.75 -22.23 9.41
C GLN A 15 29.30 -20.87 9.84
N LEU A 16 28.48 -19.96 10.39
CA LEU A 16 28.88 -18.58 10.68
C LEU A 16 30.11 -18.47 11.60
N GLU A 17 30.28 -19.40 12.56
CA GLU A 17 31.42 -19.39 13.48
C GLU A 17 32.76 -19.68 12.79
N GLN A 18 32.73 -20.23 11.57
CA GLN A 18 33.92 -20.54 10.78
C GLN A 18 34.45 -19.34 9.99
N TYR A 19 33.67 -18.27 9.88
CA TYR A 19 34.02 -17.10 9.09
C TYR A 19 34.61 -15.99 9.97
N PRO A 20 35.55 -15.18 9.43
CA PRO A 20 36.12 -14.06 10.17
C PRO A 20 35.07 -12.99 10.46
N THR A 21 35.21 -12.31 11.59
CA THR A 21 34.35 -11.17 11.99
C THR A 21 34.81 -9.83 11.40
N THR A 22 35.88 -9.85 10.61
CA THR A 22 36.39 -8.66 9.91
C THR A 22 35.70 -8.43 8.58
N ASN A 23 35.68 -7.18 8.11
CA ASN A 23 35.16 -6.87 6.77
C ASN A 23 35.98 -7.63 5.71
N LEU A 24 35.25 -8.12 4.69
CA LEU A 24 35.87 -8.71 3.51
C LEU A 24 36.62 -7.65 2.72
N ASP A 25 37.75 -7.99 2.12
CA ASP A 25 38.53 -7.07 1.29
C ASP A 25 37.76 -6.54 0.10
N ASP A 26 36.85 -7.37 -0.46
CA ASP A 26 35.95 -7.01 -1.57
C ASP A 26 35.03 -5.81 -1.25
N THR A 27 34.78 -5.50 0.04
CA THR A 27 33.98 -4.32 0.42
C THR A 27 34.59 -3.01 -0.06
N LYS A 28 35.91 -2.96 -0.32
CA LYS A 28 36.61 -1.79 -0.84
C LYS A 28 36.42 -1.55 -2.33
N THR A 29 35.95 -2.56 -3.05
CA THR A 29 35.78 -2.53 -4.52
C THR A 29 34.33 -2.30 -4.95
N ILE A 30 33.37 -2.30 -4.01
CA ILE A 30 31.96 -2.07 -4.28
C ILE A 30 31.73 -0.65 -4.79
N LEU A 31 31.10 -0.54 -5.95
CA LEU A 31 30.76 0.73 -6.59
C LEU A 31 29.29 1.10 -6.35
N ALA A 32 29.02 2.40 -6.41
CA ALA A 32 27.64 2.91 -6.27
C ALA A 32 26.69 2.40 -7.38
N GLY A 33 27.23 1.97 -8.51
CA GLY A 33 26.46 1.36 -9.62
C GLY A 33 26.16 -0.12 -9.43
N ASP A 34 26.79 -0.79 -8.46
CA ASP A 34 26.61 -2.23 -8.27
C ASP A 34 25.23 -2.52 -7.66
N THR A 35 24.70 -3.71 -7.98
CA THR A 35 23.48 -4.21 -7.32
C THR A 35 23.81 -4.56 -5.87
N GLY A 36 23.08 -3.96 -4.93
CA GLY A 36 23.22 -4.26 -3.51
C GLY A 36 22.47 -5.54 -3.11
N PHE A 37 21.23 -5.67 -3.56
CA PHE A 37 20.41 -6.87 -3.34
C PHE A 37 19.20 -6.90 -4.26
N TYR A 38 18.44 -8.00 -4.16
CA TYR A 38 17.20 -8.22 -4.89
C TYR A 38 16.03 -8.24 -3.92
N ILE A 39 14.93 -7.56 -4.29
CA ILE A 39 13.65 -7.65 -3.57
C ILE A 39 12.64 -8.34 -4.47
N PHE A 40 12.06 -9.43 -3.99
CA PHE A 40 10.98 -10.11 -4.69
C PHE A 40 9.67 -9.35 -4.48
N THR A 41 9.04 -8.95 -5.58
CA THR A 41 7.74 -8.28 -5.57
C THR A 41 6.66 -9.27 -5.99
N SER A 42 5.52 -9.27 -5.28
CA SER A 42 4.34 -10.02 -5.70
C SER A 42 3.80 -9.38 -6.98
N GLY A 43 4.06 -9.99 -8.13
CA GLY A 43 3.45 -9.57 -9.39
C GLY A 43 1.94 -9.83 -9.35
N THR A 44 1.14 -8.91 -9.90
CA THR A 44 -0.32 -9.08 -10.06
C THR A 44 -0.70 -10.22 -11.00
N THR A 45 0.24 -10.73 -11.79
CA THR A 45 0.01 -11.65 -12.92
C THR A 45 0.80 -12.96 -12.87
N GLY A 46 1.40 -13.37 -11.73
CA GLY A 46 2.14 -14.63 -11.69
C GLY A 46 3.23 -14.74 -10.62
N MET A 47 4.32 -15.43 -10.94
CA MET A 47 5.46 -15.64 -10.04
C MET A 47 6.12 -14.31 -9.63
N PRO A 48 6.61 -14.20 -8.38
CA PRO A 48 7.29 -13.02 -7.89
C PRO A 48 8.48 -12.64 -8.78
N LYS A 49 8.59 -11.33 -9.11
CA LYS A 49 9.71 -10.80 -9.90
C LYS A 49 10.77 -10.21 -8.98
N ALA A 50 12.04 -10.44 -9.30
CA ALA A 50 13.15 -9.90 -8.53
C ALA A 50 13.51 -8.48 -9.03
N ALA A 51 13.17 -7.46 -8.24
CA ALA A 51 13.58 -6.07 -8.46
C ALA A 51 15.03 -5.88 -8.03
N LYS A 52 15.81 -5.20 -8.86
CA LYS A 52 17.19 -4.83 -8.54
C LYS A 52 17.24 -3.58 -7.67
N VAL A 53 18.03 -3.60 -6.62
CA VAL A 53 18.27 -2.44 -5.75
C VAL A 53 19.75 -2.13 -5.74
N GLY A 54 20.14 -1.04 -6.41
CA GLY A 54 21.55 -0.61 -6.51
C GLY A 54 22.06 0.05 -5.23
N GLN A 55 23.39 0.01 -5.02
CA GLN A 55 24.06 0.63 -3.86
C GLN A 55 23.77 2.13 -3.77
N ARG A 56 23.74 2.86 -4.90
CA ARG A 56 23.39 4.29 -4.95
C ARG A 56 22.02 4.54 -4.35
N ARG A 57 21.03 3.70 -4.68
CA ARG A 57 19.67 3.84 -4.18
C ARG A 57 19.59 3.63 -2.67
N LEU A 58 20.33 2.64 -2.15
CA LEU A 58 20.43 2.42 -0.72
C LEU A 58 20.99 3.63 0.01
N LEU A 59 22.10 4.19 -0.50
CA LEU A 59 22.72 5.37 0.09
C LEU A 59 21.78 6.57 0.08
N ALA A 60 21.12 6.85 -1.06
CA ALA A 60 20.17 7.95 -1.21
C ALA A 60 18.96 7.79 -0.27
N ALA A 61 18.39 6.58 -0.19
CA ALA A 61 17.27 6.27 0.68
C ALA A 61 17.63 6.44 2.16
N GLY A 62 18.73 5.84 2.62
CA GLY A 62 19.18 5.95 4.00
C GLY A 62 19.42 7.40 4.44
N MET A 63 20.05 8.19 3.58
CA MET A 63 20.29 9.61 3.86
C MET A 63 18.99 10.42 3.86
N SER A 64 18.10 10.21 2.89
CA SER A 64 16.85 10.97 2.78
C SER A 64 15.89 10.61 3.91
N PHE A 65 15.69 9.34 4.20
CA PHE A 65 14.71 8.89 5.20
C PHE A 65 15.17 9.21 6.62
N SER A 66 16.47 9.05 6.92
CA SER A 66 17.00 9.40 8.24
C SER A 66 17.00 10.91 8.49
N ARG A 67 17.38 11.75 7.51
CA ARG A 67 17.56 13.20 7.71
C ARG A 67 16.31 14.01 7.43
N ALA A 68 15.69 13.83 6.25
CA ALA A 68 14.49 14.58 5.85
C ALA A 68 13.21 13.92 6.36
N GLY A 69 13.15 12.61 6.39
CA GLY A 69 12.02 11.84 6.89
C GLY A 69 11.83 11.99 8.39
N VAL A 70 12.44 11.11 9.17
CA VAL A 70 12.25 11.05 10.63
C VAL A 70 13.17 11.96 11.42
N ARG A 71 14.11 12.65 10.79
CA ARG A 71 15.11 13.51 11.45
C ARG A 71 15.83 12.78 12.60
N ALA A 72 16.25 11.55 12.31
CA ALA A 72 16.86 10.66 13.30
C ALA A 72 18.21 11.18 13.79
N LYS A 73 18.49 10.92 15.06
CA LYS A 73 19.72 11.30 15.77
C LYS A 73 20.37 10.04 16.38
N PRO A 74 21.68 10.09 16.72
CA PRO A 74 22.38 8.94 17.29
C PRO A 74 21.79 8.39 18.60
N ASN A 75 21.09 9.23 19.37
CA ASN A 75 20.46 8.82 20.63
C ASN A 75 19.02 8.29 20.45
N ASP A 76 18.51 8.26 19.22
CA ASP A 76 17.20 7.66 18.93
C ASP A 76 17.27 6.13 18.96
N ARG A 77 16.12 5.50 19.18
CA ARG A 77 15.93 4.08 19.03
C ARG A 77 14.73 3.81 18.14
N MET A 78 14.95 3.02 17.09
CA MET A 78 13.96 2.70 16.09
C MET A 78 13.27 1.37 16.41
N TYR A 79 11.96 1.36 16.50
CA TYR A 79 11.15 0.14 16.61
C TYR A 79 10.90 -0.42 15.20
N LEU A 80 11.46 -1.60 14.91
CA LEU A 80 11.35 -2.29 13.63
C LEU A 80 10.70 -3.66 13.83
N CYS A 81 9.49 -3.81 13.33
CA CYS A 81 8.74 -5.07 13.36
C CYS A 81 8.34 -5.56 11.97
N LEU A 82 8.76 -4.84 10.94
CA LEU A 82 8.52 -5.21 9.55
C LEU A 82 9.58 -6.22 9.06
N PRO A 83 9.20 -7.12 8.14
CA PRO A 83 10.15 -8.09 7.58
C PRO A 83 11.35 -7.42 6.92
N LEU A 84 12.55 -7.86 7.24
CA LEU A 84 13.79 -7.28 6.69
C LEU A 84 14.02 -7.66 5.21
N PHE A 85 13.29 -8.63 4.68
CA PHE A 85 13.29 -8.91 3.24
C PHE A 85 12.41 -7.93 2.43
N HIS A 86 11.66 -7.04 3.09
CA HIS A 86 10.82 -6.02 2.47
C HIS A 86 11.47 -4.64 2.53
N GLY A 87 11.23 -3.81 1.47
CA GLY A 87 11.83 -2.49 1.34
C GLY A 87 11.62 -1.58 2.55
N THR A 88 10.42 -1.53 3.10
CA THR A 88 10.13 -0.67 4.27
C THR A 88 10.92 -1.10 5.51
N GLY A 89 11.06 -2.41 5.76
CA GLY A 89 11.86 -2.89 6.88
C GLY A 89 13.37 -2.62 6.71
N PHE A 90 13.94 -2.97 5.56
CA PHE A 90 15.37 -2.88 5.32
C PHE A 90 15.80 -1.52 4.76
N ILE A 91 15.26 -1.12 3.59
CA ILE A 91 15.71 0.12 2.92
C ILE A 91 15.33 1.36 3.75
N CYS A 92 14.12 1.36 4.33
CA CYS A 92 13.71 2.51 5.15
C CYS A 92 14.22 2.39 6.59
N GLY A 93 13.95 1.29 7.29
CA GLY A 93 14.23 1.15 8.71
C GLY A 93 15.69 0.94 9.03
N VAL A 94 16.26 -0.21 8.67
CA VAL A 94 17.67 -0.57 8.99
C VAL A 94 18.64 0.47 8.43
N ASN A 95 18.43 0.87 7.18
CA ASN A 95 19.31 1.82 6.52
C ASN A 95 19.26 3.22 7.17
N SER A 96 18.06 3.65 7.63
CA SER A 96 17.95 4.91 8.40
C SER A 96 18.70 4.85 9.72
N ALA A 97 18.71 3.71 10.41
CA ALA A 97 19.46 3.53 11.64
C ALA A 97 20.98 3.61 11.38
N ILE A 98 21.46 2.93 10.34
CA ILE A 98 22.87 2.98 9.94
C ILE A 98 23.32 4.42 9.64
N PHE A 99 22.53 5.16 8.83
CA PHE A 99 22.87 6.54 8.44
C PHE A 99 22.78 7.57 9.55
N SER A 100 21.93 7.33 10.55
CA SER A 100 21.79 8.24 11.71
C SER A 100 22.67 7.89 12.89
N GLY A 101 23.21 6.67 12.94
CA GLY A 101 23.89 6.12 14.12
C GLY A 101 22.91 5.75 15.25
N ALA A 102 21.61 5.69 14.97
CA ALA A 102 20.59 5.32 15.94
C ALA A 102 20.62 3.80 16.23
N SER A 103 20.17 3.43 17.43
CA SER A 103 20.00 2.02 17.78
C SER A 103 18.67 1.48 17.24
N MET A 104 18.53 0.14 17.13
CA MET A 104 17.34 -0.54 16.67
C MET A 104 16.84 -1.54 17.73
N PHE A 105 15.53 -1.58 17.92
CA PHE A 105 14.84 -2.69 18.54
C PHE A 105 14.16 -3.50 17.43
N LEU A 106 14.64 -4.72 17.19
CA LEU A 106 14.13 -5.62 16.17
C LEU A 106 13.15 -6.60 16.78
N ARG A 107 11.93 -6.64 16.27
CA ARG A 107 10.89 -7.57 16.67
C ARG A 107 10.56 -8.52 15.51
N ARG A 108 10.56 -9.83 15.78
CA ARG A 108 10.31 -10.84 14.74
C ARG A 108 8.89 -10.76 14.13
N LYS A 109 7.89 -10.44 14.97
CA LYS A 109 6.49 -10.35 14.56
C LYS A 109 5.80 -9.23 15.32
N PHE A 110 5.05 -8.39 14.62
CA PHE A 110 4.25 -7.35 15.24
C PHE A 110 3.22 -7.93 16.23
N SER A 111 2.97 -7.20 17.31
CA SER A 111 1.90 -7.48 18.27
C SER A 111 1.35 -6.15 18.79
N ALA A 112 0.08 -5.87 18.51
CA ALA A 112 -0.55 -4.63 18.92
C ALA A 112 -0.60 -4.49 20.46
N SER A 113 -0.90 -5.59 21.18
CA SER A 113 -0.95 -5.60 22.64
C SER A 113 0.41 -5.45 23.34
N ALA A 114 1.51 -5.86 22.67
CA ALA A 114 2.85 -5.72 23.24
C ALA A 114 3.53 -4.39 22.84
N PHE A 115 2.98 -3.66 21.88
CA PHE A 115 3.64 -2.51 21.27
C PHE A 115 3.97 -1.41 22.28
N TRP A 116 2.98 -0.87 23.01
CA TRP A 116 3.20 0.21 23.94
C TRP A 116 4.08 -0.18 25.13
N PRO A 117 3.90 -1.34 25.78
CA PRO A 117 4.84 -1.84 26.78
C PRO A 117 6.30 -1.92 26.27
N GLU A 118 6.49 -2.35 25.02
CA GLU A 118 7.83 -2.43 24.41
C GLU A 118 8.39 -1.04 24.07
N ILE A 119 7.58 -0.13 23.53
CA ILE A 119 7.97 1.27 23.27
C ILE A 119 8.51 1.91 24.54
N GLN A 120 7.80 1.78 25.66
CA GLN A 120 8.25 2.31 26.95
C GLN A 120 9.49 1.59 27.50
N LYS A 121 9.45 0.26 27.53
CA LYS A 121 10.54 -0.56 28.08
C LYS A 121 11.87 -0.32 27.39
N TYR A 122 11.84 -0.21 26.05
CA TYR A 122 13.04 -0.07 25.25
C TYR A 122 13.33 1.38 24.85
N HIS A 123 12.53 2.34 25.27
CA HIS A 123 12.66 3.76 24.96
C HIS A 123 12.77 4.02 23.45
N CYS A 124 11.84 3.44 22.66
CA CYS A 124 11.83 3.64 21.22
C CYS A 124 11.19 5.00 20.89
N THR A 125 11.89 5.83 20.11
CA THR A 125 11.49 7.19 19.75
C THR A 125 10.96 7.30 18.32
N ILE A 126 11.24 6.29 17.49
CA ILE A 126 10.83 6.24 16.08
C ILE A 126 10.21 4.88 15.79
N PHE A 127 9.08 4.86 15.07
CA PHE A 127 8.42 3.63 14.62
C PHE A 127 8.36 3.57 13.10
N PHE A 128 8.77 2.44 12.52
CA PHE A 128 8.60 2.14 11.09
C PHE A 128 7.39 1.25 10.88
N TYR A 129 6.41 1.72 10.10
CA TYR A 129 5.11 1.08 9.95
C TYR A 129 4.72 0.83 8.49
N VAL A 130 3.72 -0.01 8.32
CA VAL A 130 2.76 -0.01 7.20
C VAL A 130 1.39 0.32 7.78
N GLY A 131 0.52 0.98 7.01
CA GLY A 131 -0.71 1.62 7.52
C GLY A 131 -1.60 0.71 8.36
N GLU A 132 -1.69 -0.59 8.04
CA GLU A 132 -2.44 -1.56 8.82
C GLU A 132 -1.96 -1.69 10.29
N LEU A 133 -0.67 -1.52 10.55
CA LEU A 133 -0.17 -1.56 11.93
C LEU A 133 -0.71 -0.38 12.75
N CYS A 134 -0.81 0.81 12.13
CA CYS A 134 -1.41 1.97 12.79
C CYS A 134 -2.89 1.74 13.09
N ARG A 135 -3.64 1.14 12.15
CA ARG A 135 -5.03 0.75 12.37
C ARG A 135 -5.16 -0.24 13.52
N TYR A 136 -4.34 -1.29 13.55
CA TYR A 136 -4.35 -2.24 14.67
C TYR A 136 -4.07 -1.57 16.02
N LEU A 137 -3.24 -0.54 16.06
CA LEU A 137 -2.95 0.18 17.31
C LEU A 137 -4.13 1.02 17.78
N VAL A 138 -4.83 1.74 16.88
CA VAL A 138 -6.00 2.55 17.28
C VAL A 138 -7.20 1.70 17.67
N THR A 139 -7.35 0.50 17.10
CA THR A 139 -8.44 -0.42 17.46
C THR A 139 -8.23 -1.14 18.79
N GLN A 140 -7.00 -1.12 19.37
CA GLN A 140 -6.77 -1.69 20.71
C GLN A 140 -7.43 -0.84 21.79
N PRO A 141 -7.93 -1.47 22.87
CA PRO A 141 -8.33 -0.75 24.07
C PRO A 141 -7.17 0.12 24.60
N PRO A 142 -7.45 1.33 25.13
CA PRO A 142 -6.42 2.17 25.72
C PRO A 142 -5.65 1.46 26.84
N CYS A 143 -4.33 1.65 26.88
CA CYS A 143 -3.48 1.13 27.95
C CYS A 143 -2.65 2.25 28.61
N PRO A 144 -2.18 2.04 29.86
CA PRO A 144 -1.42 3.07 30.59
C PRO A 144 -0.13 3.49 29.88
N GLU A 145 0.49 2.59 29.15
CA GLU A 145 1.76 2.78 28.46
C GLU A 145 1.66 3.70 27.23
N GLU A 146 0.44 3.96 26.72
CA GLU A 146 0.21 4.97 25.68
C GLU A 146 0.50 6.39 26.17
N LYS A 147 0.33 6.63 27.48
CA LYS A 147 0.54 7.94 28.08
C LYS A 147 2.02 8.15 28.37
N ASN A 148 2.51 9.35 28.04
CA ASN A 148 3.91 9.72 28.28
C ASN A 148 4.92 8.75 27.63
N ASN A 149 4.55 8.12 26.50
CA ASN A 149 5.45 7.27 25.74
C ASN A 149 6.53 8.12 25.03
N PRO A 150 7.74 7.58 24.78
CA PRO A 150 8.83 8.32 24.15
C PRO A 150 8.70 8.40 22.61
N LEU A 151 7.71 7.73 22.01
CA LEU A 151 7.53 7.69 20.56
C LEU A 151 6.94 9.03 20.07
N ASP A 152 7.73 9.79 19.33
CA ASP A 152 7.32 11.10 18.81
C ASP A 152 7.28 11.16 17.28
N ARG A 153 7.91 10.20 16.59
CA ARG A 153 8.06 10.18 15.14
C ARG A 153 7.76 8.81 14.57
N VAL A 154 7.05 8.81 13.44
CA VAL A 154 6.77 7.59 12.70
C VAL A 154 7.10 7.77 11.22
N PHE A 155 7.52 6.68 10.57
CA PHE A 155 7.84 6.63 9.15
C PHE A 155 7.23 5.39 8.52
N GLY A 156 6.50 5.58 7.44
CA GLY A 156 5.91 4.44 6.75
C GLY A 156 5.11 4.83 5.53
N ASN A 157 4.28 3.92 5.11
CA ASN A 157 3.40 4.10 3.96
C ASN A 157 2.02 3.52 4.23
N GLY A 158 1.00 4.17 3.68
CA GLY A 158 -0.37 3.70 3.72
C GLY A 158 -1.09 3.98 5.03
N LEU A 159 -0.68 5.00 5.80
CA LEU A 159 -1.50 5.50 6.91
C LEU A 159 -2.72 6.20 6.34
N ARG A 160 -3.86 5.55 6.50
CA ARG A 160 -5.12 5.99 5.91
C ARG A 160 -5.59 7.33 6.50
N PRO A 161 -6.23 8.19 5.69
CA PRO A 161 -6.74 9.50 6.13
C PRO A 161 -7.73 9.44 7.29
N ASP A 162 -8.56 8.40 7.37
CA ASP A 162 -9.53 8.16 8.45
C ASP A 162 -8.87 7.83 9.79
N VAL A 163 -7.76 7.11 9.77
CA VAL A 163 -6.97 6.73 10.97
C VAL A 163 -6.00 7.83 11.40
N TRP A 164 -5.60 8.73 10.48
CA TRP A 164 -4.51 9.68 10.65
C TRP A 164 -4.62 10.56 11.89
N ASP A 165 -5.76 11.22 12.03
CA ASP A 165 -5.95 12.22 13.10
C ASP A 165 -6.05 11.54 14.47
N GLU A 166 -6.79 10.44 14.58
CA GLU A 166 -6.88 9.65 15.81
C GLU A 166 -5.52 9.11 16.23
N PHE A 167 -4.77 8.52 15.30
CA PHE A 167 -3.43 7.99 15.56
C PHE A 167 -2.49 9.06 16.12
N LYS A 168 -2.46 10.24 15.52
CA LYS A 168 -1.64 11.35 15.98
C LYS A 168 -2.05 11.86 17.37
N GLN A 169 -3.35 12.07 17.56
CA GLN A 169 -3.87 12.67 18.80
C GLN A 169 -3.78 11.71 19.99
N ARG A 170 -4.22 10.46 19.78
CA ARG A 170 -4.25 9.46 20.85
C ARG A 170 -2.85 9.13 21.36
N PHE A 171 -1.88 9.01 20.48
CA PHE A 171 -0.53 8.56 20.81
C PHE A 171 0.50 9.68 20.93
N GLY A 172 0.09 10.93 20.72
CA GLY A 172 0.97 12.10 20.86
C GLY A 172 2.08 12.13 19.81
N ILE A 173 1.78 11.71 18.57
CA ILE A 173 2.78 11.65 17.51
C ILE A 173 2.97 13.03 16.88
N ASP A 174 4.15 13.63 17.09
CA ASP A 174 4.48 14.94 16.55
C ASP A 174 4.71 14.91 15.05
N ARG A 175 5.36 13.83 14.57
CA ARG A 175 5.77 13.73 13.18
C ARG A 175 5.33 12.43 12.54
N VAL A 176 4.49 12.54 11.51
CA VAL A 176 4.15 11.45 10.59
C VAL A 176 4.83 11.72 9.25
N CYS A 177 5.80 10.90 8.92
CA CYS A 177 6.47 10.96 7.63
C CYS A 177 6.00 9.80 6.75
N GLU A 178 4.94 10.03 5.98
CA GLU A 178 4.55 9.11 4.91
C GLU A 178 5.56 9.18 3.77
N PHE A 179 5.74 8.06 3.09
CA PHE A 179 6.46 8.00 1.84
C PHE A 179 5.71 7.13 0.83
N TYR A 180 6.02 7.31 -0.44
CA TYR A 180 5.60 6.44 -1.52
C TYR A 180 6.83 6.02 -2.32
N GLY A 181 6.83 4.78 -2.79
CA GLY A 181 7.83 4.24 -3.70
C GLY A 181 7.63 2.75 -3.92
N SER A 182 8.09 2.26 -5.06
CA SER A 182 8.10 0.84 -5.39
C SER A 182 9.52 0.26 -5.32
N SER A 183 9.61 -1.04 -5.11
CA SER A 183 10.93 -1.71 -5.00
C SER A 183 11.72 -1.64 -6.30
N GLU A 184 11.06 -1.68 -7.44
CA GLU A 184 11.64 -1.66 -8.79
C GLU A 184 11.82 -0.25 -9.36
N GLY A 185 10.98 0.71 -8.94
CA GLY A 185 10.87 2.03 -9.56
C GLY A 185 12.00 2.99 -9.20
N ASN A 186 12.05 4.10 -9.92
CA ASN A 186 12.99 5.19 -9.75
C ASN A 186 12.39 6.42 -9.05
N VAL A 187 11.13 6.36 -8.66
CA VAL A 187 10.36 7.46 -8.06
C VAL A 187 10.13 7.21 -6.58
N SER A 188 10.22 8.28 -5.80
CA SER A 188 9.81 8.27 -4.40
C SER A 188 9.27 9.63 -3.99
N PHE A 189 8.23 9.60 -3.17
CA PHE A 189 7.68 10.77 -2.49
C PHE A 189 8.02 10.69 -1.01
N ILE A 190 8.18 11.83 -0.38
CA ILE A 190 8.49 11.91 1.04
C ILE A 190 7.78 13.11 1.67
N ASN A 191 7.06 12.86 2.75
CA ASN A 191 6.41 13.91 3.55
C ASN A 191 7.42 14.56 4.51
N ALA A 192 8.45 15.21 3.95
CA ALA A 192 9.50 15.86 4.74
C ALA A 192 9.01 17.11 5.49
N PHE A 193 7.90 17.71 5.06
CA PHE A 193 7.31 18.92 5.65
C PHE A 193 6.30 18.63 6.77
N ASN A 194 6.08 17.34 7.10
CA ASN A 194 5.11 16.92 8.14
C ASN A 194 3.71 17.46 7.88
N LYS A 195 3.25 17.37 6.64
CA LYS A 195 1.89 17.74 6.25
C LYS A 195 0.94 16.58 6.53
N ASN A 196 -0.31 16.88 6.86
CA ASN A 196 -1.28 15.83 7.15
C ASN A 196 -1.83 15.20 5.86
N LYS A 197 -2.11 13.89 5.91
CA LYS A 197 -2.84 13.14 4.88
C LYS A 197 -2.23 13.25 3.48
N THR A 198 -0.91 13.17 3.38
CA THR A 198 -0.17 13.23 2.10
C THR A 198 1.05 12.31 2.12
N ILE A 199 1.36 11.72 0.96
CA ILE A 199 2.61 10.98 0.75
C ILE A 199 3.83 11.91 0.56
N GLY A 200 3.59 13.23 0.53
CA GLY A 200 4.62 14.25 0.40
C GLY A 200 4.86 14.69 -1.05
N TYR A 201 6.06 15.22 -1.29
CA TYR A 201 6.51 15.68 -2.60
C TYR A 201 7.54 14.73 -3.22
N CYS A 202 7.64 14.76 -4.54
CA CYS A 202 8.69 14.05 -5.29
C CYS A 202 9.86 14.99 -5.60
N PRO A 203 11.12 14.61 -5.32
CA PRO A 203 12.30 15.39 -5.72
C PRO A 203 12.70 15.19 -7.20
N GLY A 204 12.18 14.14 -7.86
CA GLY A 204 12.40 13.85 -9.28
C GLY A 204 11.36 14.49 -10.17
N THR A 205 11.54 14.38 -11.49
CA THR A 205 10.56 14.80 -12.49
C THR A 205 9.46 13.75 -12.62
N ILE A 206 8.22 14.17 -12.48
CA ILE A 206 7.04 13.33 -12.62
C ILE A 206 6.04 13.97 -13.57
N LEU A 207 5.16 13.13 -14.12
CA LEU A 207 4.03 13.53 -14.93
C LEU A 207 2.81 12.71 -14.51
N LEU A 208 1.66 13.36 -14.33
CA LEU A 208 0.38 12.71 -14.14
C LEU A 208 -0.38 12.80 -15.43
N VAL A 209 -0.74 11.66 -16.02
CA VAL A 209 -1.44 11.60 -17.31
C VAL A 209 -2.81 10.99 -17.19
N GLU A 210 -3.69 11.34 -18.11
CA GLU A 210 -5.02 10.76 -18.22
C GLU A 210 -4.91 9.25 -18.53
N TYR A 211 -5.77 8.47 -17.87
CA TYR A 211 -5.81 7.02 -17.98
C TYR A 211 -7.25 6.54 -18.10
N ASP A 212 -7.54 5.78 -19.15
CA ASP A 212 -8.83 5.12 -19.31
C ASP A 212 -8.82 3.77 -18.59
N ILE A 213 -9.55 3.70 -17.48
CA ILE A 213 -9.63 2.50 -16.63
C ILE A 213 -10.41 1.37 -17.32
N GLU A 214 -11.34 1.70 -18.21
CA GLU A 214 -12.16 0.72 -18.90
C GLU A 214 -11.37 0.00 -20.00
N GLN A 215 -10.60 0.77 -20.75
CA GLN A 215 -9.76 0.23 -21.83
C GLN A 215 -8.38 -0.26 -21.32
N ASP A 216 -8.05 0.04 -20.06
CA ASP A 216 -6.74 -0.23 -19.45
C ASP A 216 -5.58 0.40 -20.24
N GLU A 217 -5.79 1.65 -20.74
CA GLU A 217 -4.86 2.34 -21.62
C GLU A 217 -4.65 3.80 -21.20
N ILE A 218 -3.47 4.34 -21.54
CA ILE A 218 -3.17 5.76 -21.39
C ILE A 218 -3.88 6.54 -22.50
N VAL A 219 -4.58 7.61 -22.13
CA VAL A 219 -5.26 8.49 -23.09
C VAL A 219 -4.24 9.37 -23.81
N LEU A 220 -4.31 9.39 -25.13
CA LEU A 220 -3.48 10.23 -25.98
C LEU A 220 -4.36 11.23 -26.72
N ASP A 221 -3.81 12.41 -27.03
CA ASP A 221 -4.47 13.39 -27.90
C ASP A 221 -4.50 12.94 -29.38
N GLU A 222 -5.14 13.70 -30.23
CA GLU A 222 -5.22 13.45 -31.68
C GLU A 222 -3.87 13.40 -32.41
N ASN A 223 -2.80 13.90 -31.77
CA ASN A 223 -1.42 13.85 -32.29
C ASN A 223 -0.60 12.72 -31.66
N GLY A 224 -1.21 11.86 -30.83
CA GLY A 224 -0.55 10.77 -30.13
C GLY A 224 0.29 11.21 -28.93
N LYS A 225 0.02 12.38 -28.35
CA LYS A 225 0.72 12.89 -27.16
C LYS A 225 -0.03 12.55 -25.88
N TYR A 226 0.73 12.33 -24.82
CA TYR A 226 0.20 12.11 -23.48
C TYR A 226 -0.51 13.38 -22.96
N ILE A 227 -1.70 13.22 -22.41
CA ILE A 227 -2.52 14.31 -21.88
C ILE A 227 -2.25 14.43 -20.38
N PRO A 228 -1.64 15.53 -19.90
CA PRO A 228 -1.49 15.78 -18.47
C PRO A 228 -2.86 16.03 -17.82
N VAL A 229 -3.06 15.51 -16.60
CA VAL A 229 -4.26 15.86 -15.81
C VAL A 229 -4.13 17.23 -15.17
N GLU A 230 -5.26 17.90 -14.96
CA GLU A 230 -5.31 19.13 -14.19
C GLU A 230 -5.00 18.86 -12.70
N PRO A 231 -4.32 19.78 -11.98
CA PRO A 231 -4.07 19.65 -10.56
C PRO A 231 -5.35 19.37 -9.75
N GLY A 232 -5.30 18.39 -8.86
CA GLY A 232 -6.44 17.93 -8.09
C GLY A 232 -7.20 16.75 -8.70
N ASN A 233 -6.96 16.44 -9.97
CA ASN A 233 -7.52 15.24 -10.59
C ASN A 233 -6.57 14.04 -10.45
N PRO A 234 -7.10 12.83 -10.28
CA PRO A 234 -6.30 11.61 -10.33
C PRO A 234 -5.68 11.40 -11.71
N GLY A 235 -4.40 11.00 -11.74
CA GLY A 235 -3.70 10.65 -12.98
C GLY A 235 -2.71 9.51 -12.77
N LEU A 236 -2.42 8.80 -13.85
CA LEU A 236 -1.39 7.76 -13.85
C LEU A 236 -0.01 8.41 -13.67
N LEU A 237 0.70 7.98 -12.65
CA LEU A 237 2.03 8.48 -12.33
C LEU A 237 3.08 7.92 -13.27
N LEU A 238 3.72 8.80 -14.01
CA LEU A 238 4.95 8.53 -14.76
C LEU A 238 6.13 9.25 -14.11
N ALA A 239 7.30 8.60 -14.08
CA ALA A 239 8.52 9.18 -13.55
C ALA A 239 9.65 9.18 -14.60
N GLU A 240 10.28 10.33 -14.83
CA GLU A 240 11.36 10.45 -15.80
C GLU A 240 12.55 9.57 -15.40
N ILE A 241 13.09 8.85 -16.37
CA ILE A 241 14.30 8.04 -16.22
C ILE A 241 15.47 8.86 -16.75
N ASP A 242 16.36 9.29 -15.84
CA ASP A 242 17.54 10.06 -16.15
C ASP A 242 18.80 9.53 -15.43
N ASP A 243 19.93 10.21 -15.57
CA ASP A 243 21.17 9.81 -14.90
C ASP A 243 21.12 9.89 -13.37
N ARG A 244 20.27 10.74 -12.82
CA ARG A 244 20.07 10.90 -11.38
C ARG A 244 19.08 9.90 -10.81
N TYR A 245 17.97 9.67 -11.55
CA TYR A 245 16.85 8.81 -11.17
C TYR A 245 16.77 7.64 -12.14
N ARG A 246 17.73 6.72 -12.04
CA ARG A 246 17.82 5.53 -12.91
C ARG A 246 16.76 4.50 -12.51
N PHE A 247 16.20 3.86 -13.51
CA PHE A 247 15.35 2.69 -13.35
C PHE A 247 16.20 1.43 -13.42
N ASP A 248 16.48 0.82 -12.25
CA ASP A 248 17.30 -0.41 -12.17
C ASP A 248 16.54 -1.63 -12.69
N GLY A 249 15.20 -1.59 -12.67
CA GLY A 249 14.32 -2.59 -13.23
C GLY A 249 14.33 -3.93 -12.51
N TYR A 250 13.92 -4.94 -13.24
CA TYR A 250 13.90 -6.33 -12.79
C TYR A 250 15.08 -7.13 -13.37
N THR A 251 15.29 -8.33 -12.84
CA THR A 251 16.17 -9.31 -13.49
C THR A 251 15.63 -9.74 -14.85
N ASP A 252 14.31 -9.75 -15.01
CA ASP A 252 13.60 -9.94 -16.27
C ASP A 252 13.60 -8.64 -17.08
N LYS A 253 14.31 -8.67 -18.22
CA LYS A 253 14.42 -7.51 -19.12
C LYS A 253 13.09 -7.17 -19.79
N ALA A 254 12.28 -8.17 -20.17
CA ALA A 254 10.99 -7.92 -20.81
C ALA A 254 10.02 -7.25 -19.84
N ALA A 255 10.01 -7.67 -18.57
CA ALA A 255 9.23 -7.02 -17.53
C ALA A 255 9.68 -5.57 -17.27
N SER A 256 10.98 -5.28 -17.36
CA SER A 256 11.52 -3.93 -17.25
C SER A 256 11.11 -3.05 -18.43
N GLU A 257 11.22 -3.56 -19.64
CA GLU A 257 10.84 -2.82 -20.87
C GLU A 257 9.33 -2.53 -20.90
N ALA A 258 8.48 -3.47 -20.48
CA ALA A 258 7.03 -3.27 -20.39
C ALA A 258 6.61 -2.12 -19.42
N LYS A 259 7.50 -1.74 -18.50
CA LYS A 259 7.28 -0.61 -17.58
C LYS A 259 7.95 0.69 -18.07
N THR A 260 8.62 0.68 -19.21
CA THR A 260 9.34 1.83 -19.76
C THR A 260 8.59 2.42 -20.95
N LEU A 261 8.09 3.64 -20.80
CA LEU A 261 7.49 4.43 -21.88
C LEU A 261 8.57 5.32 -22.51
N ARG A 262 8.52 5.47 -23.82
CA ARG A 262 9.50 6.26 -24.58
C ARG A 262 8.81 7.37 -25.38
N ASN A 263 9.52 8.48 -25.59
CA ASN A 263 9.04 9.62 -26.36
C ASN A 263 7.71 10.20 -25.80
N VAL A 264 7.64 10.34 -24.47
CA VAL A 264 6.43 10.80 -23.77
C VAL A 264 6.23 12.30 -23.97
N LEU A 265 7.24 13.11 -23.65
CA LEU A 265 7.19 14.58 -23.83
C LEU A 265 8.11 15.07 -24.97
N LYS A 266 9.20 14.35 -25.23
CA LYS A 266 10.19 14.71 -26.25
C LYS A 266 10.86 13.45 -26.81
N ASP A 267 11.37 13.55 -28.01
CA ASP A 267 12.10 12.45 -28.65
C ASP A 267 13.31 12.03 -27.80
N GLY A 268 13.42 10.72 -27.53
CA GLY A 268 14.51 10.11 -26.80
C GLY A 268 14.37 10.12 -25.28
N ASP A 269 13.31 10.70 -24.72
CA ASP A 269 13.03 10.55 -23.28
C ASP A 269 12.53 9.14 -22.93
N ALA A 270 12.68 8.79 -21.65
CA ALA A 270 12.17 7.53 -21.12
C ALA A 270 11.52 7.77 -19.76
N TRP A 271 10.39 7.09 -19.53
CA TRP A 271 9.58 7.24 -18.34
C TRP A 271 9.19 5.90 -17.77
N PHE A 272 9.25 5.78 -16.45
CA PHE A 272 8.77 4.62 -15.73
C PHE A 272 7.27 4.75 -15.49
N ASN A 273 6.50 3.78 -15.99
CA ASN A 273 5.07 3.63 -15.70
C ASN A 273 4.90 2.89 -14.38
N THR A 274 4.47 3.61 -13.35
CA THR A 274 4.29 3.05 -12.01
C THR A 274 3.11 2.06 -11.94
N GLY A 275 2.06 2.32 -12.70
CA GLY A 275 0.77 1.64 -12.60
C GLY A 275 -0.07 2.10 -11.42
N ASP A 276 0.28 3.24 -10.82
CA ASP A 276 -0.42 3.83 -9.67
C ASP A 276 -1.06 5.17 -10.06
N LEU A 277 -2.28 5.40 -9.62
CA LEU A 277 -2.98 6.67 -9.71
C LEU A 277 -2.68 7.51 -8.48
N ILE A 278 -2.29 8.75 -8.69
CA ILE A 278 -2.10 9.72 -7.62
C ILE A 278 -2.77 11.06 -7.99
N THR A 279 -3.01 11.89 -7.00
CA THR A 279 -3.55 13.24 -7.19
C THR A 279 -2.73 14.26 -6.44
N GLU A 280 -2.62 15.48 -6.99
CA GLU A 280 -2.06 16.62 -6.27
C GLU A 280 -3.06 17.14 -5.24
N VAL A 281 -2.57 17.48 -4.04
CA VAL A 281 -3.42 17.98 -2.95
C VAL A 281 -2.88 19.27 -2.36
N ASP A 282 -3.79 20.18 -2.01
CA ASP A 282 -3.44 21.39 -1.30
C ASP A 282 -3.15 21.09 0.18
N VAL A 283 -1.93 21.34 0.60
CA VAL A 283 -1.48 21.19 1.99
C VAL A 283 -1.12 22.55 2.62
N GLY A 284 -1.54 23.64 2.00
CA GLY A 284 -1.14 25.00 2.36
C GLY A 284 0.34 25.27 2.07
N PHE A 285 0.97 26.13 2.85
CA PHE A 285 2.36 26.53 2.58
C PHE A 285 3.33 25.34 2.61
N SER A 286 3.98 25.06 1.51
CA SER A 286 4.90 23.95 1.28
C SER A 286 6.20 24.35 0.56
N MET A 287 6.60 25.63 0.66
CA MET A 287 7.78 26.19 -0.01
C MET A 287 7.78 25.95 -1.54
N GLY A 288 6.60 25.99 -2.17
CA GLY A 288 6.42 25.75 -3.61
C GLY A 288 6.65 24.29 -4.03
N LYS A 289 6.59 23.35 -3.12
CA LYS A 289 6.66 21.91 -3.42
C LYS A 289 5.25 21.33 -3.45
N PRO A 290 4.76 20.84 -4.60
CA PRO A 290 3.46 20.19 -4.69
C PRO A 290 3.47 18.90 -3.85
N HIS A 291 2.32 18.61 -3.23
CA HIS A 291 2.13 17.42 -2.42
C HIS A 291 1.05 16.54 -3.03
N TYR A 292 1.14 15.25 -2.76
CA TYR A 292 0.32 14.27 -3.44
C TYR A 292 -0.32 13.28 -2.47
N GLN A 293 -1.41 12.66 -2.91
CA GLN A 293 -2.03 11.50 -2.28
C GLN A 293 -2.04 10.33 -3.25
N PHE A 294 -1.87 9.14 -2.71
CA PHE A 294 -2.11 7.90 -3.44
C PHE A 294 -3.62 7.68 -3.55
N VAL A 295 -4.10 7.42 -4.75
CA VAL A 295 -5.53 7.17 -5.01
C VAL A 295 -5.78 5.67 -5.07
N ASP A 296 -5.19 4.96 -6.05
CA ASP A 296 -5.34 3.51 -6.21
C ASP A 296 -4.33 2.97 -7.25
N ARG A 297 -4.31 1.66 -7.43
CA ARG A 297 -3.63 1.01 -8.56
C ARG A 297 -4.56 0.88 -9.75
N ILE A 298 -4.05 1.07 -10.97
CA ILE A 298 -4.85 0.91 -12.19
C ILE A 298 -5.52 -0.47 -12.26
N GLY A 299 -4.85 -1.55 -11.83
CA GLY A 299 -5.42 -2.89 -11.79
C GLY A 299 -6.39 -3.17 -10.64
N ASP A 300 -6.54 -2.24 -9.70
CA ASP A 300 -7.46 -2.33 -8.56
C ASP A 300 -8.69 -1.45 -8.76
N THR A 301 -8.56 -0.27 -9.35
CA THR A 301 -9.66 0.59 -9.75
C THR A 301 -10.56 -0.11 -10.76
N PHE A 302 -11.85 0.08 -10.65
CA PHE A 302 -12.83 -0.45 -11.61
C PHE A 302 -13.83 0.64 -12.01
N ARG A 303 -14.57 0.40 -13.12
CA ARG A 303 -15.61 1.29 -13.60
C ARG A 303 -16.99 0.67 -13.41
N TRP A 304 -17.90 1.43 -12.86
CA TRP A 304 -19.29 1.03 -12.70
C TRP A 304 -20.23 2.16 -13.06
N ARG A 305 -21.21 1.90 -13.91
CA ARG A 305 -22.18 2.90 -14.40
C ARG A 305 -21.51 4.15 -14.96
N SER A 306 -20.51 3.96 -15.80
CA SER A 306 -19.70 5.00 -16.43
C SER A 306 -18.84 5.86 -15.47
N GLU A 307 -18.73 5.49 -14.19
CA GLU A 307 -17.94 6.20 -13.18
C GLU A 307 -16.78 5.34 -12.67
N ASN A 308 -15.65 5.98 -12.44
CA ASN A 308 -14.47 5.32 -11.89
C ASN A 308 -14.60 5.16 -10.37
N VAL A 309 -14.32 3.97 -9.87
CA VAL A 309 -14.39 3.64 -8.44
C VAL A 309 -13.02 3.25 -7.93
N SER A 310 -12.49 4.05 -7.01
CA SER A 310 -11.27 3.71 -6.26
C SER A 310 -11.60 2.71 -5.17
N THR A 311 -10.96 1.54 -5.22
CA THR A 311 -11.16 0.51 -4.19
C THR A 311 -10.63 0.96 -2.82
N ASN A 312 -9.64 1.84 -2.84
CA ASN A 312 -9.03 2.38 -1.64
C ASN A 312 -9.97 3.36 -0.93
N GLU A 313 -10.54 4.31 -1.67
CA GLU A 313 -11.47 5.29 -1.13
C GLU A 313 -12.74 4.63 -0.55
N VAL A 314 -13.34 3.71 -1.31
CA VAL A 314 -14.49 2.93 -0.80
C VAL A 314 -14.11 2.13 0.43
N GLY A 315 -12.94 1.46 0.42
CA GLY A 315 -12.45 0.71 1.56
C GLY A 315 -12.23 1.55 2.81
N GLU A 316 -11.71 2.77 2.67
CA GLU A 316 -11.53 3.72 3.78
C GLU A 316 -12.87 4.09 4.42
N ILE A 317 -13.86 4.41 3.59
CA ILE A 317 -15.21 4.75 4.08
C ILE A 317 -15.86 3.56 4.79
N LEU A 318 -15.81 2.36 4.19
CA LEU A 318 -16.41 1.17 4.79
C LEU A 318 -15.71 0.74 6.09
N ASN A 319 -14.41 0.93 6.21
CA ASN A 319 -13.65 0.63 7.42
C ASN A 319 -13.98 1.58 8.59
N ALA A 320 -14.57 2.74 8.33
CA ALA A 320 -15.05 3.65 9.38
C ALA A 320 -16.42 3.23 9.97
N ASN A 321 -17.11 2.24 9.39
CA ASN A 321 -18.36 1.70 9.92
C ASN A 321 -18.12 0.88 11.20
N SER A 322 -18.97 1.04 12.20
CA SER A 322 -18.86 0.41 13.52
C SER A 322 -18.88 -1.12 13.51
N GLN A 323 -19.51 -1.74 12.52
CA GLN A 323 -19.58 -3.20 12.38
C GLN A 323 -18.32 -3.80 11.75
N VAL A 324 -17.52 -2.99 11.03
CA VAL A 324 -16.42 -3.45 10.17
C VAL A 324 -15.08 -3.42 10.92
N GLU A 325 -14.41 -4.55 11.01
CA GLU A 325 -13.02 -4.61 11.42
C GLU A 325 -12.11 -4.26 10.24
N ILE A 326 -12.37 -4.88 9.08
CA ILE A 326 -11.59 -4.66 7.87
C ILE A 326 -12.43 -4.95 6.63
N ALA A 327 -12.32 -4.07 5.62
CA ALA A 327 -12.98 -4.20 4.32
C ALA A 327 -11.94 -4.30 3.20
N ASN A 328 -12.14 -5.25 2.28
CA ASN A 328 -11.34 -5.44 1.08
C ASN A 328 -12.23 -5.30 -0.16
N VAL A 329 -12.10 -4.18 -0.87
CA VAL A 329 -12.96 -3.79 -2.00
C VAL A 329 -12.32 -4.22 -3.33
N TYR A 330 -13.12 -4.73 -4.24
CA TYR A 330 -12.70 -5.13 -5.59
C TYR A 330 -13.89 -5.10 -6.57
N GLY A 331 -13.59 -4.98 -7.86
CA GLY A 331 -14.61 -5.05 -8.91
C GLY A 331 -14.86 -6.48 -9.37
N VAL A 332 -16.12 -6.81 -9.65
CA VAL A 332 -16.58 -8.11 -10.19
C VAL A 332 -17.45 -7.91 -11.41
N ASP A 333 -17.34 -8.82 -12.37
CA ASP A 333 -18.16 -8.78 -13.59
C ASP A 333 -19.58 -9.27 -13.27
N VAL A 334 -20.60 -8.51 -13.71
CA VAL A 334 -22.01 -8.88 -13.58
C VAL A 334 -22.58 -9.08 -14.98
N PRO A 335 -23.25 -10.22 -15.25
CA PRO A 335 -23.85 -10.47 -16.57
C PRO A 335 -24.81 -9.36 -17.02
N ALA A 336 -24.80 -9.06 -18.31
CA ALA A 336 -25.66 -8.05 -18.95
C ALA A 336 -25.45 -6.60 -18.46
N THR A 337 -24.30 -6.30 -17.84
CA THR A 337 -23.94 -4.92 -17.43
C THR A 337 -22.64 -4.47 -18.09
N GLU A 338 -22.43 -3.16 -18.15
CA GLU A 338 -21.13 -2.57 -18.53
C GLU A 338 -20.30 -2.28 -17.28
N GLY A 339 -18.99 -2.54 -17.38
CA GLY A 339 -18.05 -2.33 -16.29
C GLY A 339 -18.11 -3.44 -15.23
N LYS A 340 -17.61 -3.12 -14.02
CA LYS A 340 -17.54 -4.05 -12.89
C LYS A 340 -18.29 -3.49 -11.70
N ALA A 341 -19.18 -4.29 -11.13
CA ALA A 341 -19.86 -3.92 -9.89
C ALA A 341 -18.90 -3.99 -8.69
N GLY A 342 -19.06 -3.07 -7.75
CA GLY A 342 -18.32 -3.11 -6.50
C GLY A 342 -18.68 -4.32 -5.65
N MET A 343 -17.70 -5.08 -5.22
CA MET A 343 -17.83 -6.12 -4.21
C MET A 343 -16.86 -5.85 -3.07
N VAL A 344 -17.30 -6.11 -1.85
CA VAL A 344 -16.47 -5.97 -0.66
C VAL A 344 -16.48 -7.25 0.16
N SER A 345 -15.32 -7.74 0.55
CA SER A 345 -15.17 -8.76 1.60
C SER A 345 -14.93 -8.06 2.93
N ILE A 346 -15.72 -8.40 3.95
CA ILE A 346 -15.70 -7.77 5.26
C ILE A 346 -15.42 -8.83 6.34
N ALA A 347 -14.46 -8.53 7.23
CA ALA A 347 -14.40 -9.12 8.55
C ALA A 347 -15.06 -8.17 9.55
N LEU A 348 -15.89 -8.73 10.43
CA LEU A 348 -16.64 -7.94 11.42
C LEU A 348 -15.80 -7.74 12.70
N ASN A 349 -16.04 -6.63 13.38
CA ASN A 349 -15.47 -6.39 14.69
C ASN A 349 -15.86 -7.54 15.67
N PRO A 350 -14.99 -7.90 16.61
CA PRO A 350 -15.27 -8.98 17.57
C PRO A 350 -16.59 -8.78 18.32
N GLY A 351 -17.47 -9.78 18.25
CA GLY A 351 -18.77 -9.77 18.88
C GLY A 351 -19.89 -9.05 18.11
N GLN A 352 -19.59 -8.46 16.95
CA GLN A 352 -20.60 -7.86 16.06
C GLN A 352 -21.29 -8.92 15.22
N VAL A 353 -22.55 -8.63 14.90
CA VAL A 353 -23.37 -9.37 13.93
C VAL A 353 -23.69 -8.38 12.81
N PHE A 354 -23.54 -8.79 11.56
CA PHE A 354 -23.81 -7.92 10.42
C PHE A 354 -25.30 -7.55 10.35
N ASP A 355 -25.57 -6.25 10.45
CA ASP A 355 -26.90 -5.67 10.20
C ASP A 355 -26.95 -5.06 8.80
N PRO A 356 -27.62 -5.73 7.84
CA PRO A 356 -27.66 -5.27 6.46
C PRO A 356 -28.44 -3.96 6.27
N LEU A 357 -29.38 -3.61 7.16
CA LEU A 357 -30.16 -2.38 7.05
C LEU A 357 -29.33 -1.19 7.52
N GLU A 358 -28.74 -1.27 8.72
CA GLU A 358 -27.85 -0.24 9.24
C GLU A 358 -26.65 0.00 8.29
N PHE A 359 -26.10 -1.09 7.73
CA PHE A 359 -25.00 -0.99 6.78
C PHE A 359 -25.43 -0.33 5.45
N ALA A 360 -26.63 -0.61 4.95
CA ALA A 360 -27.16 0.02 3.73
C ALA A 360 -27.37 1.53 3.93
N ASP A 361 -27.91 1.94 5.07
CA ASP A 361 -28.07 3.35 5.40
C ASP A 361 -26.73 4.06 5.46
N TYR A 362 -25.75 3.48 6.17
CA TYR A 362 -24.39 4.01 6.24
C TYR A 362 -23.75 4.16 4.85
N VAL A 363 -23.84 3.14 4.00
CA VAL A 363 -23.28 3.17 2.65
C VAL A 363 -23.95 4.25 1.79
N SER A 364 -25.28 4.41 1.90
CA SER A 364 -26.02 5.42 1.13
C SER A 364 -25.73 6.85 1.56
N GLU A 365 -25.41 7.07 2.83
CA GLU A 365 -25.07 8.38 3.37
C GLU A 365 -23.63 8.82 3.04
N ASN A 366 -22.71 7.86 2.90
CA ASN A 366 -21.27 8.13 2.82
C ASN A 366 -20.66 7.86 1.44
N LEU A 367 -21.34 7.11 0.55
CA LEU A 367 -20.85 6.77 -0.78
C LEU A 367 -21.84 7.21 -1.88
N PRO A 368 -21.34 7.79 -2.99
CA PRO A 368 -22.17 8.03 -4.14
C PRO A 368 -22.68 6.70 -4.73
N GLY A 369 -23.86 6.70 -5.35
CA GLY A 369 -24.54 5.48 -5.78
C GLY A 369 -23.74 4.53 -6.66
N PHE A 370 -22.81 5.07 -7.47
CA PHE A 370 -21.92 4.25 -8.31
C PHE A 370 -20.80 3.55 -7.52
N ALA A 371 -20.42 4.10 -6.37
CA ALA A 371 -19.35 3.56 -5.53
C ALA A 371 -19.87 2.62 -4.41
N GLN A 372 -21.18 2.55 -4.22
CA GLN A 372 -21.80 1.65 -3.26
C GLN A 372 -21.56 0.19 -3.68
N PRO A 373 -21.04 -0.68 -2.80
CA PRO A 373 -20.86 -2.09 -3.12
C PRO A 373 -22.19 -2.73 -3.48
N VAL A 374 -22.24 -3.43 -4.61
CA VAL A 374 -23.40 -4.24 -5.00
C VAL A 374 -23.40 -5.54 -4.21
N PHE A 375 -22.22 -6.11 -3.94
CA PHE A 375 -22.06 -7.36 -3.22
C PHE A 375 -21.24 -7.16 -1.95
N ILE A 376 -21.68 -7.81 -0.87
CA ILE A 376 -20.94 -7.88 0.41
C ILE A 376 -20.73 -9.33 0.76
N ARG A 377 -19.48 -9.73 0.99
CA ARG A 377 -19.13 -11.07 1.46
C ARG A 377 -18.63 -10.98 2.89
N ILE A 378 -19.29 -11.67 3.82
CA ILE A 378 -18.88 -11.72 5.22
C ILE A 378 -17.94 -12.90 5.40
N GLN A 379 -16.74 -12.61 5.89
CA GLN A 379 -15.70 -13.60 6.16
C GLN A 379 -15.27 -13.54 7.63
N THR A 380 -14.85 -14.68 8.15
CA THR A 380 -14.33 -14.74 9.53
C THR A 380 -13.01 -13.98 9.67
N ASP A 381 -12.16 -14.00 8.64
CA ASP A 381 -10.87 -13.34 8.60
C ASP A 381 -10.48 -13.04 7.15
N LEU A 382 -9.74 -11.97 6.91
CA LEU A 382 -9.27 -11.59 5.59
C LEU A 382 -7.79 -11.96 5.41
N THR A 383 -7.49 -12.57 4.26
CA THR A 383 -6.12 -12.97 3.93
C THR A 383 -5.25 -11.76 3.65
N THR A 384 -4.13 -11.66 4.37
CA THR A 384 -3.09 -10.67 4.13
C THR A 384 -1.78 -11.32 3.69
N THR A 385 -0.98 -10.57 2.96
CA THR A 385 0.41 -10.97 2.67
C THR A 385 1.27 -10.90 3.94
N GLY A 386 2.48 -11.48 3.91
CA GLY A 386 3.45 -11.32 5.00
C GLY A 386 3.87 -9.86 5.27
N THR A 387 3.46 -8.93 4.40
CA THR A 387 3.68 -7.48 4.52
C THR A 387 2.38 -6.72 4.83
N PHE A 388 1.37 -7.40 5.34
CA PHE A 388 0.06 -6.87 5.77
C PHE A 388 -0.78 -6.22 4.66
N LYS A 389 -0.57 -6.60 3.38
CA LYS A 389 -1.42 -6.15 2.28
C LYS A 389 -2.57 -7.14 2.07
N LEU A 390 -3.78 -6.61 1.91
CA LEU A 390 -4.96 -7.42 1.57
C LEU A 390 -4.78 -8.10 0.20
N VAL A 391 -5.15 -9.39 0.13
CA VAL A 391 -5.06 -10.19 -1.09
C VAL A 391 -6.40 -10.12 -1.81
N LYS A 392 -6.40 -9.66 -3.08
CA LYS A 392 -7.61 -9.50 -3.91
C LYS A 392 -7.73 -10.57 -5.00
N GLY A 393 -6.64 -11.22 -5.38
CA GLY A 393 -6.59 -12.09 -6.57
C GLY A 393 -7.58 -13.24 -6.54
N ASP A 394 -7.62 -13.98 -5.44
CA ASP A 394 -8.55 -15.11 -5.30
C ASP A 394 -9.99 -14.64 -5.04
N LEU A 395 -10.17 -13.52 -4.33
CA LEU A 395 -11.49 -12.92 -4.11
C LEU A 395 -12.15 -12.49 -5.43
N ARG A 396 -11.40 -11.88 -6.35
CA ARG A 396 -11.89 -11.54 -7.69
C ARG A 396 -12.31 -12.75 -8.51
N LYS A 397 -11.52 -13.85 -8.44
CA LYS A 397 -11.84 -15.09 -9.16
C LYS A 397 -13.09 -15.76 -8.60
N GLN A 398 -13.21 -15.82 -7.27
CA GLN A 398 -14.37 -16.36 -6.59
C GLN A 398 -15.62 -15.51 -6.80
N SER A 399 -15.43 -14.17 -6.93
CA SER A 399 -16.52 -13.22 -7.16
C SER A 399 -17.69 -13.46 -6.19
N PHE A 400 -18.93 -13.31 -6.67
CA PHE A 400 -20.15 -13.64 -5.94
C PHE A 400 -20.67 -15.06 -6.25
N HIS A 401 -19.83 -15.94 -6.81
CA HIS A 401 -20.23 -17.31 -7.14
C HIS A 401 -20.38 -18.14 -5.86
N ILE A 402 -21.63 -18.40 -5.47
CA ILE A 402 -21.97 -19.08 -4.21
C ILE A 402 -21.32 -20.45 -4.05
N GLU A 403 -21.02 -21.15 -5.15
CA GLU A 403 -20.32 -22.45 -5.13
C GLU A 403 -18.82 -22.35 -4.81
N GLN A 404 -18.23 -21.13 -4.91
CA GLN A 404 -16.80 -20.90 -4.74
C GLN A 404 -16.43 -20.24 -3.41
N VAL A 405 -17.43 -19.73 -2.68
CA VAL A 405 -17.18 -18.93 -1.45
C VAL A 405 -17.28 -19.75 -0.15
N GLY A 406 -17.50 -21.06 -0.25
CA GLY A 406 -17.58 -21.96 0.89
C GLY A 406 -18.74 -21.65 1.83
N ASN A 407 -18.44 -21.38 3.10
CA ASN A 407 -19.46 -21.07 4.12
C ASN A 407 -19.68 -19.55 4.31
N ASP A 408 -19.05 -18.70 3.51
CA ASP A 408 -19.21 -17.26 3.63
C ASP A 408 -20.61 -16.84 3.19
N THR A 409 -21.20 -15.87 3.87
CA THR A 409 -22.48 -15.30 3.48
C THR A 409 -22.26 -14.14 2.53
N ILE A 410 -22.97 -14.16 1.39
CA ILE A 410 -23.01 -13.03 0.47
C ILE A 410 -24.32 -12.31 0.61
N TYR A 411 -24.27 -10.99 0.70
CA TYR A 411 -25.41 -10.09 0.57
C TYR A 411 -25.32 -9.35 -0.76
N VAL A 412 -26.46 -9.02 -1.34
CA VAL A 412 -26.54 -8.26 -2.58
C VAL A 412 -27.51 -7.09 -2.44
N MET A 413 -27.11 -5.92 -2.92
CA MET A 413 -27.96 -4.74 -3.04
C MET A 413 -28.93 -4.93 -4.19
N MET A 414 -30.22 -4.93 -3.91
CA MET A 414 -31.23 -5.07 -4.95
C MET A 414 -31.36 -3.78 -5.79
N PRO A 415 -31.50 -3.89 -7.12
CA PRO A 415 -31.67 -2.73 -7.98
C PRO A 415 -32.81 -1.83 -7.52
N ARG A 416 -32.56 -0.51 -7.50
CA ARG A 416 -33.52 0.54 -7.12
C ARG A 416 -34.05 0.45 -5.68
N THR A 417 -33.33 -0.26 -4.82
CA THR A 417 -33.60 -0.31 -3.39
C THR A 417 -32.39 0.20 -2.60
N ASN A 418 -32.59 0.50 -1.32
CA ASN A 418 -31.50 0.72 -0.37
C ASN A 418 -31.50 -0.41 0.65
N SER A 419 -31.38 -1.66 0.19
CA SER A 419 -31.39 -2.81 1.08
C SER A 419 -30.54 -3.95 0.54
N TYR A 420 -29.76 -4.54 1.43
CA TYR A 420 -29.00 -5.76 1.16
C TYR A 420 -29.83 -6.99 1.55
N GLN A 421 -29.84 -7.99 0.68
CA GLN A 421 -30.50 -9.28 0.91
C GLN A 421 -29.47 -10.40 0.77
N ILE A 422 -29.68 -11.51 1.46
CA ILE A 422 -28.83 -12.69 1.30
C ILE A 422 -28.95 -13.19 -0.14
N LEU A 423 -27.82 -13.44 -0.78
CA LEU A 423 -27.75 -14.02 -2.12
C LEU A 423 -28.03 -15.52 -2.04
N ASP A 424 -29.29 -15.88 -2.26
CA ASP A 424 -29.71 -17.27 -2.38
C ASP A 424 -29.62 -17.80 -3.83
N GLN A 425 -29.87 -19.07 -4.03
CA GLN A 425 -29.77 -19.70 -5.36
C GLN A 425 -30.75 -19.11 -6.40
N ALA A 426 -31.91 -18.67 -5.99
CA ALA A 426 -32.91 -18.09 -6.90
C ALA A 426 -32.47 -16.72 -7.39
N LEU A 427 -32.00 -15.88 -6.45
CA LEU A 427 -31.48 -14.54 -6.74
C LEU A 427 -30.19 -14.62 -7.54
N TYR A 428 -29.29 -15.54 -7.20
CA TYR A 428 -28.08 -15.82 -7.99
C TYR A 428 -28.43 -16.18 -9.44
N GLY A 429 -29.42 -17.06 -9.65
CA GLY A 429 -29.90 -17.42 -10.99
C GLY A 429 -30.35 -16.19 -11.78
N SER A 430 -31.15 -15.30 -11.16
CA SER A 430 -31.66 -14.09 -11.83
C SER A 430 -30.55 -13.06 -12.14
N ILE A 431 -29.47 -13.02 -11.37
CA ILE A 431 -28.31 -12.19 -11.68
C ILE A 431 -27.55 -12.79 -12.88
N MET A 432 -27.34 -14.11 -12.87
CA MET A 432 -26.60 -14.79 -13.92
C MET A 432 -27.32 -14.80 -15.27
N ASP A 433 -28.64 -14.78 -15.32
CA ASP A 433 -29.41 -14.68 -16.56
C ASP A 433 -29.77 -13.23 -16.97
N GLY A 434 -29.31 -12.22 -16.17
CA GLY A 434 -29.53 -10.80 -16.42
C GLY A 434 -30.93 -10.29 -16.08
N SER A 435 -31.83 -11.12 -15.56
CA SER A 435 -33.20 -10.72 -15.23
C SER A 435 -33.31 -9.90 -13.94
N ALA A 436 -32.29 -9.85 -13.12
CA ALA A 436 -32.26 -9.04 -11.90
C ALA A 436 -32.29 -7.52 -12.14
N GLY A 437 -31.89 -7.03 -13.33
CA GLY A 437 -32.10 -5.65 -13.79
C GLY A 437 -31.07 -4.64 -13.21
N TYR A 438 -29.80 -5.03 -13.05
CA TYR A 438 -28.68 -4.16 -12.70
C TYR A 438 -28.31 -3.16 -13.79
#